data_aa7e8629f8155656438310326738da05
#
_entry.id   aa7e8629f8155656438310326738da05
#
_cell.length_a   1.000
_cell.length_b   1.000
_cell.length_c   1.000
_cell.angle_alpha   90.00
_cell.angle_beta   90.00
_cell.angle_gamma   90.00
#
_symmetry.space_group_name_H-M   'P 1'
#
loop_
_entity.id
_entity.type
_entity.pdbx_description
1 polymer ?
#
loop_
_entity_poly.entity_id
_entity_poly.type
_entity_poly.pdbx_seq_one_letter_code
_entity_poly.pdbx_strand_id
1 'polypeptide(L)'
;MKLKSKLKLNLVILTFALAMPAFAQDKKTIESAPASSKGSDKMDLKKLEDKYWASKDDDYGVIQNRTFSKTGKFYLSGVYGPLINDQFAKARAAGGMLGYYVNEDFGVELSYLSYSSKKNDTVAEYENILAAAAVSPNYNLVKGTKALSITYTPFYAKMAFMNKAILYFDMGFTLGAGITDYEQQKISKDGSGNKSQTNEMVSTPHFEIGVMQQLFLNKNFAFRVDIKNSFYTQKIKQYEIGNAAAESTRTETTKNANDTTIIFGLTIFTN
;
A
#
# COMPACT_ATOMS: atom_id res chain seq x y z
N MET A 1 -26.08 -14.84 -29.87
CA MET A 1 -24.81 -14.19 -30.27
C MET A 1 -24.06 -13.80 -29.00
N LYS A 2 -23.07 -14.61 -28.59
CA LYS A 2 -22.35 -14.44 -27.28
C LYS A 2 -21.18 -13.46 -27.46
N LEU A 3 -21.33 -12.27 -26.97
CA LEU A 3 -20.24 -11.28 -26.94
C LEU A 3 -19.37 -11.54 -25.68
N LYS A 4 -18.24 -12.20 -25.87
CA LYS A 4 -17.20 -12.33 -24.83
C LYS A 4 -16.47 -11.01 -24.71
N SER A 5 -16.89 -10.18 -23.79
CA SER A 5 -16.12 -9.01 -23.34
C SER A 5 -14.90 -9.51 -22.54
N LYS A 6 -13.73 -9.51 -23.16
CA LYS A 6 -12.46 -9.65 -22.48
C LYS A 6 -12.17 -8.33 -21.78
N LEU A 7 -12.52 -8.25 -20.51
CA LEU A 7 -12.10 -7.18 -19.62
C LEU A 7 -10.57 -7.31 -19.45
N LYS A 8 -9.81 -6.53 -20.20
CA LYS A 8 -8.38 -6.36 -19.96
C LYS A 8 -8.24 -5.58 -18.68
N LEU A 9 -7.92 -6.27 -17.60
CA LEU A 9 -7.48 -5.70 -16.35
C LEU A 9 -6.14 -4.99 -16.64
N ASN A 10 -6.21 -3.71 -16.95
CA ASN A 10 -5.02 -2.87 -16.99
C ASN A 10 -4.60 -2.64 -15.53
N LEU A 11 -3.80 -3.57 -15.03
CA LEU A 11 -3.00 -3.39 -13.84
C LEU A 11 -2.00 -2.27 -14.17
N VAL A 12 -2.35 -1.03 -13.87
CA VAL A 12 -1.37 0.06 -13.80
C VAL A 12 -0.55 -0.21 -12.54
N ILE A 13 0.39 -1.13 -12.66
CA ILE A 13 1.53 -1.18 -11.77
C ILE A 13 2.28 0.10 -12.09
N LEU A 14 2.12 1.09 -11.22
CA LEU A 14 3.06 2.20 -11.15
C LEU A 14 4.39 1.57 -10.74
N THR A 15 5.11 1.04 -11.71
CA THR A 15 6.50 0.68 -11.57
C THR A 15 7.23 1.97 -11.29
N PHE A 16 7.40 2.27 -10.01
CA PHE A 16 8.53 3.04 -9.57
C PHE A 16 9.74 2.18 -9.94
N ALA A 17 10.18 2.32 -11.19
CA ALA A 17 11.44 1.79 -11.65
C ALA A 17 12.51 2.54 -10.88
N LEU A 18 12.82 2.07 -9.67
CA LEU A 18 14.13 2.24 -9.10
C LEU A 18 15.08 1.59 -10.12
N ALA A 19 15.71 2.43 -10.93
CA ALA A 19 16.85 2.05 -11.74
C ALA A 19 17.90 1.50 -10.76
N MET A 20 17.86 0.19 -10.53
CA MET A 20 19.01 -0.49 -10.02
C MET A 20 20.06 -0.44 -11.15
N PRO A 21 21.25 0.12 -10.91
CA PRO A 21 22.33 -0.06 -11.84
C PRO A 21 22.58 -1.57 -11.90
N ALA A 22 22.23 -2.18 -13.01
CA ALA A 22 22.68 -3.51 -13.34
C ALA A 22 24.20 -3.42 -13.49
N PHE A 23 24.92 -3.91 -12.49
CA PHE A 23 26.32 -4.21 -12.66
C PHE A 23 26.41 -5.39 -13.65
N ALA A 24 26.45 -5.03 -14.93
CA ALA A 24 26.86 -5.97 -15.96
C ALA A 24 28.33 -6.30 -15.67
N GLN A 25 28.58 -7.48 -15.14
CA GLN A 25 29.93 -8.06 -15.17
C GLN A 25 30.26 -8.41 -16.63
N ASP A 26 30.99 -7.53 -17.26
CA ASP A 26 31.68 -7.86 -18.48
C ASP A 26 32.68 -9.00 -18.21
N LYS A 27 32.29 -10.21 -18.60
CA LYS A 27 33.23 -11.32 -18.78
C LYS A 27 34.14 -10.99 -19.95
N LYS A 28 35.23 -10.28 -19.70
CA LYS A 28 36.34 -10.21 -20.63
C LYS A 28 36.98 -11.58 -20.70
N THR A 29 36.67 -12.30 -21.77
CA THR A 29 37.43 -13.46 -22.22
C THR A 29 38.83 -12.98 -22.54
N ILE A 30 39.80 -13.32 -21.69
CA ILE A 30 41.22 -13.08 -21.98
C ILE A 30 41.68 -14.21 -22.87
N GLU A 31 41.88 -13.86 -24.10
CA GLU A 31 42.49 -14.69 -25.14
C GLU A 31 43.97 -14.97 -24.77
N SER A 32 44.32 -16.24 -24.74
CA SER A 32 45.64 -16.74 -24.36
C SER A 32 46.68 -16.37 -25.40
N ALA A 33 47.69 -15.61 -25.01
CA ALA A 33 48.91 -15.40 -25.80
C ALA A 33 49.92 -16.53 -25.55
N PRO A 34 50.75 -16.89 -26.57
CA PRO A 34 51.50 -18.13 -26.56
C PRO A 34 52.76 -18.07 -25.71
N ALA A 35 53.13 -19.25 -25.19
CA ALA A 35 54.27 -19.52 -24.35
C ALA A 35 55.62 -19.20 -25.04
N SER A 36 56.50 -18.49 -24.34
CA SER A 36 57.94 -18.50 -24.61
C SER A 36 58.68 -18.96 -23.35
N SER A 37 59.60 -19.85 -23.60
CA SER A 37 60.37 -20.73 -22.73
C SER A 37 61.47 -20.06 -21.93
N LYS A 38 61.80 -20.70 -20.81
CA LYS A 38 63.12 -20.94 -20.15
C LYS A 38 63.32 -20.28 -18.77
N GLY A 39 63.49 -21.18 -17.81
CA GLY A 39 64.50 -21.06 -16.76
C GLY A 39 64.01 -20.84 -15.37
N SER A 40 64.09 -21.90 -14.54
CA SER A 40 64.33 -21.99 -13.09
C SER A 40 63.58 -21.04 -12.15
N ASP A 41 63.00 -21.66 -11.16
CA ASP A 41 62.16 -21.17 -10.07
C ASP A 41 60.72 -20.90 -10.47
N LYS A 42 60.06 -21.99 -10.80
CA LYS A 42 58.60 -21.98 -10.76
C LYS A 42 58.15 -21.92 -9.31
N MET A 43 58.20 -20.72 -8.76
CA MET A 43 57.36 -20.41 -7.59
C MET A 43 55.95 -20.81 -7.99
N ASP A 44 55.36 -21.73 -7.22
CA ASP A 44 54.08 -22.37 -7.53
C ASP A 44 52.98 -21.29 -7.51
N LEU A 45 52.85 -20.60 -8.65
CA LEU A 45 51.85 -19.52 -8.86
C LEU A 45 50.44 -19.98 -8.46
N LYS A 46 50.19 -21.28 -8.66
CA LYS A 46 48.91 -21.87 -8.25
C LYS A 46 48.70 -21.88 -6.75
N LYS A 47 49.76 -22.14 -5.96
CA LYS A 47 49.68 -22.04 -4.51
C LYS A 47 49.55 -20.59 -3.99
N LEU A 48 50.09 -19.64 -4.72
CA LEU A 48 49.91 -18.23 -4.41
C LEU A 48 48.53 -17.74 -4.83
N GLU A 49 48.04 -18.20 -5.98
CA GLU A 49 46.70 -17.93 -6.44
C GLU A 49 45.65 -18.50 -5.46
N ASP A 50 45.77 -19.75 -5.03
CA ASP A 50 44.91 -20.37 -4.02
C ASP A 50 45.02 -19.73 -2.64
N LYS A 51 46.17 -19.14 -2.31
CA LYS A 51 46.38 -18.50 -1.02
C LYS A 51 45.91 -17.06 -0.96
N TYR A 52 45.96 -16.33 -2.07
CA TYR A 52 45.65 -14.89 -2.08
C TYR A 52 44.45 -14.53 -2.96
N TRP A 53 44.04 -15.39 -3.88
CA TRP A 53 42.93 -15.15 -4.81
C TRP A 53 41.90 -16.29 -4.91
N ALA A 54 42.11 -17.43 -4.24
CA ALA A 54 40.96 -18.29 -4.01
C ALA A 54 39.93 -17.42 -3.36
N SER A 55 38.81 -17.14 -4.06
CA SER A 55 37.65 -16.57 -3.44
C SER A 55 37.32 -17.52 -2.30
N LYS A 56 37.66 -17.13 -1.08
CA LYS A 56 36.98 -17.66 0.07
C LYS A 56 35.54 -17.30 -0.19
N ASP A 57 34.72 -18.28 -0.50
CA ASP A 57 33.26 -18.20 -0.40
C ASP A 57 32.92 -18.08 1.10
N ASP A 58 33.57 -17.16 1.78
CA ASP A 58 33.08 -16.63 3.03
C ASP A 58 31.81 -15.87 2.61
N ASP A 59 30.69 -16.47 2.91
CA ASP A 59 29.37 -15.85 2.82
C ASP A 59 29.44 -14.56 3.66
N TYR A 60 29.90 -13.48 3.02
CA TYR A 60 29.93 -12.15 3.63
C TYR A 60 28.48 -11.70 3.72
N GLY A 61 27.78 -12.20 4.72
CA GLY A 61 26.57 -11.59 5.17
C GLY A 61 26.90 -10.13 5.49
N VAL A 62 26.63 -9.23 4.56
CA VAL A 62 26.78 -7.80 4.79
C VAL A 62 25.83 -7.43 5.91
N ILE A 63 26.33 -7.47 7.15
CA ILE A 63 25.60 -6.96 8.30
C ILE A 63 25.53 -5.44 8.11
N GLN A 64 24.42 -4.98 7.52
CA GLN A 64 24.14 -3.56 7.44
C GLN A 64 23.95 -3.04 8.87
N ASN A 65 24.96 -2.33 9.37
CA ASN A 65 24.85 -1.65 10.65
C ASN A 65 23.81 -0.52 10.51
N ARG A 66 22.59 -0.74 11.01
CA ARG A 66 21.50 0.24 10.97
C ARG A 66 21.82 1.37 11.96
N THR A 67 21.78 2.60 11.49
CA THR A 67 22.00 3.79 12.34
C THR A 67 20.83 3.99 13.31
N PHE A 68 19.62 3.66 12.85
CA PHE A 68 18.38 3.77 13.63
C PHE A 68 17.77 2.38 13.81
N SER A 69 17.99 1.77 14.99
CA SER A 69 17.42 0.47 15.33
C SER A 69 15.96 0.63 15.74
N LYS A 70 15.12 -0.31 15.26
CA LYS A 70 13.69 -0.44 15.58
C LYS A 70 13.39 -1.59 16.54
N THR A 71 14.29 -2.53 16.67
CA THR A 71 14.09 -3.76 17.46
C THR A 71 13.63 -3.44 18.89
N GLY A 72 12.52 -4.07 19.29
CA GLY A 72 11.95 -3.93 20.63
C GLY A 72 11.27 -2.59 20.90
N LYS A 73 11.04 -1.77 19.89
CA LYS A 73 10.45 -0.44 20.06
C LYS A 73 8.98 -0.43 19.71
N PHE A 74 8.21 0.28 20.54
CA PHE A 74 6.86 0.70 20.16
C PHE A 74 6.94 1.97 19.32
N TYR A 75 5.95 2.15 18.48
CA TYR A 75 5.78 3.39 17.74
C TYR A 75 4.32 3.82 17.68
N LEU A 76 4.12 5.13 17.61
CA LEU A 76 2.84 5.77 17.37
C LEU A 76 2.96 6.66 16.14
N SER A 77 2.05 6.51 15.19
CA SER A 77 1.99 7.35 14.00
C SER A 77 0.67 8.08 13.92
N GLY A 78 0.73 9.39 13.71
CA GLY A 78 -0.41 10.19 13.28
C GLY A 78 -0.40 10.30 11.77
N VAL A 79 -1.53 10.01 11.10
CA VAL A 79 -1.57 9.83 9.65
C VAL A 79 -2.74 10.58 9.01
N TYR A 80 -2.53 11.02 7.76
CA TYR A 80 -3.53 11.70 6.95
C TYR A 80 -3.28 11.42 5.46
N GLY A 81 -4.36 11.27 4.66
CA GLY A 81 -4.20 11.10 3.22
C GLY A 81 -5.49 10.87 2.44
N PRO A 82 -5.46 10.93 1.12
CA PRO A 82 -6.61 10.67 0.27
C PRO A 82 -6.86 9.18 0.02
N LEU A 83 -8.12 8.83 -0.15
CA LEU A 83 -8.56 7.61 -0.84
C LEU A 83 -8.64 7.95 -2.34
N ILE A 84 -8.00 7.15 -3.19
CA ILE A 84 -7.71 7.56 -4.58
C ILE A 84 -8.50 6.81 -5.65
N ASN A 85 -9.09 5.67 -5.35
CA ASN A 85 -9.74 4.82 -6.36
C ASN A 85 -11.27 4.74 -6.26
N ASP A 86 -11.89 5.56 -5.43
CA ASP A 86 -13.34 5.64 -5.38
C ASP A 86 -13.88 6.52 -6.52
N GLN A 87 -14.73 5.95 -7.36
CA GLN A 87 -15.31 6.61 -8.53
C GLN A 87 -16.43 7.60 -8.17
N PHE A 88 -17.09 7.40 -7.03
CA PHE A 88 -18.29 8.13 -6.65
C PHE A 88 -18.10 9.05 -5.46
N ALA A 89 -17.03 8.86 -4.69
CA ALA A 89 -16.75 9.64 -3.51
C ALA A 89 -15.36 10.27 -3.54
N LYS A 90 -15.26 11.47 -2.96
CA LYS A 90 -14.00 12.08 -2.54
C LYS A 90 -13.85 11.82 -1.05
N ALA A 91 -12.87 11.01 -0.66
CA ALA A 91 -12.63 10.67 0.73
C ALA A 91 -11.20 11.02 1.16
N ARG A 92 -11.07 11.45 2.40
CA ARG A 92 -9.78 11.70 3.06
C ARG A 92 -9.76 10.95 4.37
N ALA A 93 -8.72 10.17 4.58
CA ALA A 93 -8.45 9.45 5.81
C ALA A 93 -7.67 10.31 6.78
N ALA A 94 -8.00 10.25 8.05
CA ALA A 94 -7.21 10.76 9.16
C ALA A 94 -7.26 9.75 10.30
N GLY A 95 -6.13 9.53 10.98
CA GLY A 95 -6.13 8.54 12.06
C GLY A 95 -4.79 8.32 12.71
N GLY A 96 -4.67 7.16 13.33
CA GLY A 96 -3.46 6.77 14.05
C GLY A 96 -3.13 5.30 13.86
N MET A 97 -1.84 5.00 14.03
CA MET A 97 -1.32 3.65 13.99
C MET A 97 -0.41 3.44 15.21
N LEU A 98 -0.62 2.35 15.90
CA LEU A 98 0.20 1.92 17.02
C LEU A 98 0.85 0.59 16.65
N GLY A 99 2.16 0.48 16.77
CA GLY A 99 2.84 -0.76 16.45
C GLY A 99 4.01 -1.07 17.34
N TYR A 100 4.51 -2.28 17.18
CA TYR A 100 5.67 -2.81 17.86
C TYR A 100 6.56 -3.58 16.90
N TYR A 101 7.84 -3.26 16.84
CA TYR A 101 8.83 -4.01 16.07
C TYR A 101 9.45 -5.10 16.94
N VAL A 102 9.22 -6.35 16.56
CA VAL A 102 9.79 -7.53 17.22
C VAL A 102 11.30 -7.60 16.95
N ASN A 103 11.67 -7.34 15.71
CA ASN A 103 13.06 -7.23 15.26
C ASN A 103 13.18 -6.09 14.23
N GLU A 104 14.33 -5.97 13.57
CA GLU A 104 14.55 -4.90 12.58
C GLU A 104 13.61 -4.98 11.37
N ASP A 105 13.15 -6.18 11.03
CA ASP A 105 12.41 -6.43 9.81
C ASP A 105 10.92 -6.68 10.04
N PHE A 106 10.55 -7.26 11.19
CA PHE A 106 9.17 -7.64 11.49
C PHE A 106 8.56 -6.83 12.62
N GLY A 107 7.33 -6.41 12.41
CA GLY A 107 6.51 -5.73 13.39
C GLY A 107 5.04 -6.08 13.28
N VAL A 108 4.29 -5.65 14.28
CA VAL A 108 2.82 -5.75 14.33
C VAL A 108 2.27 -4.35 14.51
N GLU A 109 1.21 -4.03 13.80
CA GLU A 109 0.59 -2.70 13.77
C GLU A 109 -0.92 -2.79 13.93
N LEU A 110 -1.47 -1.99 14.80
CA LEU A 110 -2.90 -1.70 14.92
C LEU A 110 -3.16 -0.34 14.29
N SER A 111 -4.05 -0.28 13.32
CA SER A 111 -4.43 0.96 12.63
C SER A 111 -5.89 1.31 12.84
N TYR A 112 -6.16 2.59 12.98
CA TYR A 112 -7.49 3.18 12.99
C TYR A 112 -7.52 4.39 12.08
N LEU A 113 -8.35 4.35 11.04
CA LEU A 113 -8.54 5.45 10.09
C LEU A 113 -10.01 5.85 10.04
N SER A 114 -10.28 7.12 10.18
CA SER A 114 -11.59 7.72 9.96
C SER A 114 -11.61 8.45 8.62
N TYR A 115 -12.66 8.24 7.84
CA TYR A 115 -12.79 8.83 6.51
C TYR A 115 -13.84 9.93 6.47
N SER A 116 -13.42 11.12 6.06
CA SER A 116 -14.32 12.19 5.67
C SER A 116 -14.68 12.02 4.20
N SER A 117 -15.78 11.32 3.95
CA SER A 117 -16.22 10.97 2.59
C SER A 117 -17.41 11.84 2.19
N LYS A 118 -17.33 12.41 0.99
CA LYS A 118 -18.37 13.23 0.35
C LYS A 118 -18.61 12.74 -1.07
N LYS A 119 -19.79 13.02 -1.61
CA LYS A 119 -20.10 12.79 -3.02
C LYS A 119 -19.05 13.48 -3.90
N ASN A 120 -18.68 12.81 -4.96
CA ASN A 120 -17.86 13.36 -6.03
C ASN A 120 -18.70 14.36 -6.86
N ASP A 121 -18.04 15.32 -7.48
CA ASP A 121 -18.68 16.35 -8.33
C ASP A 121 -19.42 15.69 -9.51
N THR A 122 -18.89 14.61 -10.07
CA THR A 122 -19.53 13.81 -11.13
C THR A 122 -20.89 13.26 -10.70
N VAL A 123 -20.99 12.75 -9.47
CA VAL A 123 -22.27 12.24 -8.93
C VAL A 123 -23.25 13.38 -8.72
N ALA A 124 -22.77 14.52 -8.20
CA ALA A 124 -23.59 15.70 -7.97
C ALA A 124 -24.16 16.24 -9.30
N GLU A 125 -23.34 16.30 -10.34
CA GLU A 125 -23.74 16.74 -11.67
C GLU A 125 -24.72 15.75 -12.32
N TYR A 126 -24.44 14.45 -12.18
CA TYR A 126 -25.34 13.41 -12.67
C TYR A 126 -26.72 13.45 -11.99
N GLU A 127 -26.76 13.67 -10.67
CA GLU A 127 -28.01 13.85 -9.95
C GLU A 127 -28.77 15.10 -10.39
N ASN A 128 -28.07 16.19 -10.73
CA ASN A 128 -28.69 17.43 -11.22
C ASN A 128 -29.28 17.23 -12.62
N ILE A 129 -28.56 16.61 -13.54
CA ILE A 129 -29.04 16.34 -14.93
C ILE A 129 -30.23 15.38 -14.90
N LEU A 130 -30.20 14.36 -14.06
CA LEU A 130 -31.24 13.34 -13.96
C LEU A 130 -32.26 13.64 -12.85
N ALA A 131 -32.29 14.86 -12.31
CA ALA A 131 -33.23 15.24 -11.27
C ALA A 131 -34.71 14.98 -11.65
N ALA A 132 -35.05 15.20 -12.93
CA ALA A 132 -36.37 14.90 -13.47
C ALA A 132 -36.69 13.38 -13.54
N ALA A 133 -35.67 12.57 -13.79
CA ALA A 133 -35.79 11.11 -13.88
C ALA A 133 -35.66 10.41 -12.51
N ALA A 134 -35.30 11.14 -11.45
CA ALA A 134 -35.09 10.63 -10.10
C ALA A 134 -34.14 9.41 -10.00
N VAL A 135 -33.14 9.33 -10.88
CA VAL A 135 -32.14 8.27 -10.93
C VAL A 135 -30.87 8.80 -10.24
N SER A 136 -30.35 8.03 -9.27
CA SER A 136 -29.05 8.29 -8.65
C SER A 136 -28.23 7.00 -8.68
N PRO A 137 -26.92 7.08 -8.89
CA PRO A 137 -26.09 5.89 -8.81
C PRO A 137 -26.10 5.33 -7.39
N ASN A 138 -26.11 4.01 -7.27
CA ASN A 138 -25.98 3.34 -5.97
C ASN A 138 -24.51 3.29 -5.61
N TYR A 139 -24.14 3.99 -4.54
CA TYR A 139 -22.78 4.01 -4.02
C TYR A 139 -22.80 3.99 -2.49
N ASN A 140 -21.72 3.54 -1.92
CA ASN A 140 -21.48 3.54 -0.48
C ASN A 140 -20.34 4.47 -0.16
N LEU A 141 -20.36 5.10 1.00
CA LEU A 141 -19.30 5.99 1.48
C LEU A 141 -18.52 5.31 2.59
N VAL A 142 -17.22 5.08 2.42
CA VAL A 142 -16.37 4.57 3.49
C VAL A 142 -16.26 5.61 4.60
N LYS A 143 -16.43 5.19 5.85
CA LYS A 143 -16.41 6.05 7.04
C LYS A 143 -15.27 5.71 7.99
N GLY A 144 -14.82 4.46 8.03
CA GLY A 144 -13.74 4.05 8.90
C GLY A 144 -13.14 2.72 8.55
N THR A 145 -11.89 2.52 8.94
CA THR A 145 -11.22 1.21 8.92
C THR A 145 -10.45 0.99 10.20
N LYS A 146 -10.45 -0.24 10.66
CA LYS A 146 -9.71 -0.73 11.82
C LYS A 146 -9.04 -2.02 11.40
N ALA A 147 -7.73 -2.10 11.52
CA ALA A 147 -7.00 -3.30 11.08
C ALA A 147 -5.86 -3.65 12.01
N LEU A 148 -5.58 -4.94 12.08
CA LEU A 148 -4.37 -5.52 12.64
C LEU A 148 -3.52 -6.04 11.50
N SER A 149 -2.28 -5.58 11.40
CA SER A 149 -1.39 -5.86 10.28
C SER A 149 -0.03 -6.33 10.78
N ILE A 150 0.60 -7.20 10.01
CA ILE A 150 2.01 -7.55 10.12
C ILE A 150 2.77 -6.64 9.15
N THR A 151 3.87 -6.08 9.62
CA THR A 151 4.79 -5.28 8.81
C THR A 151 6.08 -6.05 8.59
N TYR A 152 6.56 -6.07 7.34
CA TYR A 152 7.82 -6.68 6.95
C TYR A 152 8.66 -5.66 6.19
N THR A 153 9.80 -5.23 6.75
CA THR A 153 10.67 -4.16 6.23
C THR A 153 12.07 -4.67 5.90
N PRO A 154 12.22 -5.44 4.79
CA PRO A 154 13.50 -6.04 4.42
C PRO A 154 14.50 -5.04 3.86
N PHE A 155 14.04 -3.87 3.41
CA PHE A 155 14.91 -2.92 2.73
C PHE A 155 15.25 -1.75 3.64
N TYR A 156 16.54 -1.64 3.97
CA TYR A 156 17.13 -0.48 4.63
C TYR A 156 18.10 0.19 3.69
N ALA A 157 17.96 1.48 3.47
CA ALA A 157 18.82 2.20 2.56
C ALA A 157 19.27 3.55 3.13
N LYS A 158 20.36 4.05 2.55
CA LYS A 158 20.93 5.35 2.85
C LYS A 158 21.04 6.15 1.56
N MET A 159 20.60 7.38 1.58
CA MET A 159 20.65 8.27 0.43
C MET A 159 21.29 9.58 0.80
N ALA A 160 22.27 10.01 0.00
CA ALA A 160 22.81 11.36 0.13
C ALA A 160 21.80 12.37 -0.42
N PHE A 161 21.42 13.33 0.40
CA PHE A 161 20.51 14.41 0.02
C PHE A 161 21.28 15.72 -0.09
N MET A 162 21.26 16.30 -1.29
CA MET A 162 21.89 17.60 -1.62
C MET A 162 23.37 17.69 -1.20
N ASN A 163 24.13 16.59 -1.19
CA ASN A 163 25.53 16.50 -0.76
C ASN A 163 25.83 16.99 0.67
N LYS A 164 24.80 17.17 1.50
CA LYS A 164 24.94 17.74 2.86
C LYS A 164 24.41 16.85 3.97
N ALA A 165 23.42 15.99 3.65
CA ALA A 165 22.78 15.14 4.65
C ALA A 165 22.65 13.71 4.14
N ILE A 166 22.73 12.74 5.03
CA ILE A 166 22.42 11.34 4.74
C ILE A 166 21.04 11.06 5.30
N LEU A 167 20.11 10.71 4.41
CA LEU A 167 18.78 10.25 4.77
C LEU A 167 18.79 8.72 4.89
N TYR A 168 18.23 8.23 5.97
CA TYR A 168 18.06 6.80 6.21
C TYR A 168 16.59 6.47 6.03
N PHE A 169 16.29 5.41 5.32
CA PHE A 169 14.91 4.99 5.13
C PHE A 169 14.76 3.48 5.08
N ASP A 170 13.62 3.03 5.57
CA ASP A 170 13.14 1.66 5.43
C ASP A 170 12.01 1.62 4.43
N MET A 171 11.94 0.53 3.67
CA MET A 171 10.80 0.21 2.83
C MET A 171 10.37 -1.23 3.08
N GLY A 172 9.07 -1.45 3.10
CA GLY A 172 8.52 -2.75 3.40
C GLY A 172 7.07 -2.90 2.98
N PHE A 173 6.51 -4.02 3.40
CA PHE A 173 5.16 -4.44 3.07
C PHE A 173 4.33 -4.56 4.34
N THR A 174 3.04 -4.34 4.21
CA THR A 174 2.07 -4.57 5.27
C THR A 174 1.01 -5.56 4.78
N LEU A 175 0.62 -6.47 5.64
CA LEU A 175 -0.41 -7.46 5.39
C LEU A 175 -1.30 -7.51 6.62
N GLY A 176 -2.61 -7.33 6.45
CA GLY A 176 -3.50 -7.23 7.59
C GLY A 176 -4.92 -7.66 7.30
N ALA A 177 -5.69 -7.73 8.36
CA ALA A 177 -7.12 -7.95 8.33
C ALA A 177 -7.81 -7.04 9.33
N GLY A 178 -9.05 -6.67 9.03
CA GLY A 178 -9.77 -5.73 9.85
C GLY A 178 -11.24 -5.61 9.51
N ILE A 179 -11.79 -4.46 9.89
CA ILE A 179 -13.19 -4.12 9.68
C ILE A 179 -13.26 -2.76 8.97
N THR A 180 -14.02 -2.71 7.88
CA THR A 180 -14.38 -1.48 7.19
C THR A 180 -15.80 -1.11 7.54
N ASP A 181 -15.99 0.13 8.01
CA ASP A 181 -17.29 0.73 8.27
C ASP A 181 -17.64 1.62 7.07
N TYR A 182 -18.77 1.36 6.44
CA TYR A 182 -19.27 2.17 5.33
C TYR A 182 -20.70 2.57 5.54
N GLU A 183 -21.07 3.71 4.99
CA GLU A 183 -22.42 4.26 4.99
C GLU A 183 -23.10 3.89 3.68
N GLN A 184 -24.12 3.07 3.79
CA GLN A 184 -24.99 2.71 2.68
C GLN A 184 -26.05 3.79 2.50
N GLN A 185 -26.03 4.46 1.36
CA GLN A 185 -27.05 5.45 1.04
C GLN A 185 -28.23 4.80 0.37
N LYS A 186 -29.39 4.99 0.95
CA LYS A 186 -30.68 4.58 0.40
C LYS A 186 -31.45 5.83 0.03
N ILE A 187 -31.79 5.97 -1.22
CA ILE A 187 -32.69 7.02 -1.68
C ILE A 187 -34.02 6.36 -1.98
N SER A 188 -35.07 6.70 -1.22
CA SER A 188 -36.44 6.28 -1.49
C SER A 188 -37.23 7.46 -1.97
N LYS A 189 -38.21 7.20 -2.84
CA LYS A 189 -39.18 8.16 -3.33
C LYS A 189 -40.53 7.74 -2.80
N ASP A 190 -41.23 8.62 -2.11
CA ASP A 190 -42.61 8.37 -1.66
C ASP A 190 -43.57 8.40 -2.87
N GLY A 191 -44.80 7.95 -2.66
CA GLY A 191 -45.83 7.95 -3.69
C GLY A 191 -46.24 9.35 -4.19
N SER A 192 -45.78 10.41 -3.54
CA SER A 192 -45.94 11.82 -3.90
C SER A 192 -44.75 12.38 -4.65
N GLY A 193 -43.72 11.57 -4.89
CA GLY A 193 -42.51 11.97 -5.62
C GLY A 193 -41.42 12.61 -4.77
N ASN A 194 -41.58 12.72 -3.44
CA ASN A 194 -40.58 13.26 -2.55
C ASN A 194 -39.45 12.26 -2.34
N LYS A 195 -38.21 12.75 -2.45
CA LYS A 195 -37.02 11.92 -2.21
C LYS A 195 -36.73 11.91 -0.70
N SER A 196 -36.62 10.72 -0.12
CA SER A 196 -36.11 10.52 1.23
C SER A 196 -34.78 9.81 1.17
N GLN A 197 -33.78 10.36 1.80
CA GLN A 197 -32.45 9.76 1.92
C GLN A 197 -32.28 9.22 3.34
N THR A 198 -32.04 7.92 3.44
CA THR A 198 -31.75 7.24 4.72
C THR A 198 -30.35 6.65 4.63
N ASN A 199 -29.52 6.92 5.62
CA ASN A 199 -28.17 6.41 5.71
C ASN A 199 -28.10 5.30 6.75
N GLU A 200 -27.47 4.19 6.42
CA GLU A 200 -27.27 3.05 7.31
C GLU A 200 -25.78 2.72 7.39
N MET A 201 -25.25 2.60 8.61
CA MET A 201 -23.88 2.17 8.83
C MET A 201 -23.79 0.65 8.78
N VAL A 202 -22.90 0.14 7.95
CA VAL A 202 -22.65 -1.29 7.78
C VAL A 202 -21.17 -1.55 7.99
N SER A 203 -20.85 -2.57 8.79
CA SER A 203 -19.50 -3.02 9.04
C SER A 203 -19.24 -4.33 8.30
N THR A 204 -18.09 -4.44 7.66
CA THR A 204 -17.69 -5.63 6.91
C THR A 204 -16.23 -5.98 7.17
N PRO A 205 -15.88 -7.26 7.25
CA PRO A 205 -14.47 -7.64 7.33
C PRO A 205 -13.75 -7.28 6.03
N HIS A 206 -12.49 -6.86 6.18
CA HIS A 206 -11.60 -6.60 5.07
C HIS A 206 -10.25 -7.29 5.26
N PHE A 207 -9.58 -7.50 4.15
CA PHE A 207 -8.18 -7.86 4.07
C PHE A 207 -7.41 -6.69 3.47
N GLU A 208 -6.24 -6.35 4.03
CA GLU A 208 -5.42 -5.24 3.50
C GLU A 208 -4.02 -5.71 3.13
N ILE A 209 -3.52 -5.12 2.06
CA ILE A 209 -2.12 -5.21 1.65
C ILE A 209 -1.59 -3.81 1.40
N GLY A 210 -0.37 -3.55 1.76
CA GLY A 210 0.24 -2.24 1.55
C GLY A 210 1.73 -2.27 1.36
N VAL A 211 2.22 -1.12 0.92
CA VAL A 211 3.65 -0.79 0.87
C VAL A 211 3.86 0.39 1.81
N MET A 212 4.90 0.30 2.62
CA MET A 212 5.26 1.30 3.60
C MET A 212 6.69 1.79 3.35
N GLN A 213 6.89 3.09 3.46
CA GLN A 213 8.20 3.71 3.48
C GLN A 213 8.33 4.60 4.73
N GLN A 214 9.40 4.44 5.48
CA GLN A 214 9.74 5.27 6.65
C GLN A 214 11.06 5.97 6.41
N LEU A 215 11.06 7.30 6.51
CA LEU A 215 12.22 8.16 6.40
C LEU A 215 12.59 8.64 7.81
N PHE A 216 13.73 8.20 8.33
CA PHE A 216 14.18 8.55 9.68
C PHE A 216 14.74 9.97 9.72
N LEU A 217 14.11 10.80 10.53
CA LEU A 217 14.59 12.16 10.82
C LEU A 217 15.62 12.13 11.96
N ASN A 218 15.39 11.28 12.94
CA ASN A 218 16.30 11.01 14.06
C ASN A 218 15.95 9.66 14.72
N LYS A 219 16.54 9.34 15.88
CA LYS A 219 16.31 8.09 16.61
C LYS A 219 14.85 7.84 17.03
N ASN A 220 14.08 8.91 17.22
CA ASN A 220 12.72 8.85 17.75
C ASN A 220 11.66 9.27 16.75
N PHE A 221 12.02 9.95 15.65
CA PHE A 221 11.05 10.48 14.69
C PHE A 221 11.34 10.00 13.29
N ALA A 222 10.28 9.59 12.60
CA ALA A 222 10.33 9.28 11.19
C ALA A 222 9.12 9.89 10.45
N PHE A 223 9.32 10.27 9.21
CA PHE A 223 8.23 10.53 8.26
C PHE A 223 7.84 9.22 7.60
N ARG A 224 6.54 8.97 7.48
CA ARG A 224 6.01 7.72 6.95
C ARG A 224 5.09 7.99 5.77
N VAL A 225 5.19 7.15 4.75
CA VAL A 225 4.28 7.11 3.61
C VAL A 225 3.82 5.67 3.43
N ASP A 226 2.51 5.46 3.39
CA ASP A 226 1.91 4.16 3.11
C ASP A 226 0.98 4.24 1.91
N ILE A 227 0.98 3.19 1.13
CA ILE A 227 -0.05 2.91 0.13
C ILE A 227 -0.72 1.63 0.58
N LYS A 228 -1.93 1.74 1.12
CA LYS A 228 -2.73 0.61 1.62
C LYS A 228 -3.89 0.35 0.69
N ASN A 229 -4.11 -0.91 0.39
CA ASN A 229 -5.24 -1.38 -0.40
C ASN A 229 -6.06 -2.36 0.43
N SER A 230 -7.33 -2.03 0.66
CA SER A 230 -8.28 -2.82 1.45
C SER A 230 -9.29 -3.48 0.54
N PHE A 231 -9.41 -4.80 0.64
CA PHE A 231 -10.36 -5.61 -0.11
C PHE A 231 -11.47 -6.10 0.80
N TYR A 232 -12.71 -5.81 0.43
CA TYR A 232 -13.88 -6.21 1.20
C TYR A 232 -15.09 -6.41 0.32
N THR A 233 -16.14 -6.94 0.90
CA THR A 233 -17.42 -7.14 0.21
C THR A 233 -18.43 -6.16 0.77
N GLN A 234 -19.06 -5.36 -0.08
CA GLN A 234 -20.09 -4.43 0.31
C GLN A 234 -21.46 -4.86 -0.21
N LYS A 235 -22.48 -4.55 0.56
CA LYS A 235 -23.87 -4.71 0.15
C LYS A 235 -24.37 -3.43 -0.47
N ILE A 236 -24.94 -3.52 -1.65
CA ILE A 236 -25.57 -2.40 -2.35
C ILE A 236 -27.05 -2.68 -2.47
N LYS A 237 -27.89 -1.79 -1.97
CA LYS A 237 -29.34 -1.85 -2.19
C LYS A 237 -29.66 -1.12 -3.48
N GLN A 238 -30.32 -1.80 -4.39
CA GLN A 238 -30.76 -1.20 -5.63
C GLN A 238 -31.80 -0.12 -5.36
N TYR A 239 -31.70 0.98 -6.10
CA TYR A 239 -32.69 2.03 -6.11
C TYR A 239 -33.92 1.58 -6.91
N GLU A 240 -35.09 1.53 -6.29
CA GLU A 240 -36.37 1.30 -6.97
C GLU A 240 -37.24 2.54 -6.91
N ILE A 241 -37.76 2.95 -8.05
CA ILE A 241 -38.78 3.98 -8.13
C ILE A 241 -40.11 3.32 -7.78
N GLY A 242 -40.57 3.50 -6.53
CA GLY A 242 -41.84 2.89 -6.11
C GLY A 242 -42.17 3.14 -4.65
N ASN A 243 -43.39 2.78 -4.28
CA ASN A 243 -43.98 3.01 -2.96
C ASN A 243 -43.08 2.63 -1.79
N ALA A 244 -43.14 3.43 -0.71
CA ALA A 244 -42.40 3.20 0.55
C ALA A 244 -42.66 1.80 1.16
N ALA A 245 -43.75 1.13 0.79
CA ALA A 245 -44.08 -0.25 1.18
C ALA A 245 -43.13 -1.29 0.54
N ALA A 246 -42.37 -0.93 -0.50
CA ALA A 246 -41.48 -1.86 -1.23
C ALA A 246 -40.08 -1.97 -0.61
N GLU A 247 -39.78 -1.38 0.54
CA GLU A 247 -38.46 -1.48 1.16
C GLU A 247 -38.09 -2.93 1.53
N SER A 248 -39.08 -3.76 1.87
CA SER A 248 -38.89 -5.17 2.19
C SER A 248 -38.58 -6.06 0.99
N THR A 249 -38.83 -5.59 -0.24
CA THR A 249 -38.65 -6.36 -1.49
C THR A 249 -37.39 -5.97 -2.26
N ARG A 250 -36.61 -5.00 -1.76
CA ARG A 250 -35.38 -4.56 -2.45
C ARG A 250 -34.31 -5.64 -2.40
N THR A 251 -33.87 -6.05 -3.56
CA THR A 251 -32.78 -7.02 -3.73
C THR A 251 -31.48 -6.38 -3.30
N GLU A 252 -30.85 -6.91 -2.25
CA GLU A 252 -29.47 -6.57 -1.91
C GLU A 252 -28.52 -7.30 -2.87
N THR A 253 -27.67 -6.54 -3.53
CA THR A 253 -26.60 -7.10 -4.37
C THR A 253 -25.27 -6.97 -3.66
N THR A 254 -24.54 -8.05 -3.61
CA THR A 254 -23.19 -8.07 -3.02
C THR A 254 -22.18 -7.72 -4.09
N LYS A 255 -21.28 -6.77 -3.81
CA LYS A 255 -20.21 -6.33 -4.72
C LYS A 255 -18.87 -6.32 -3.98
N ASN A 256 -17.84 -6.81 -4.65
CA ASN A 256 -16.47 -6.67 -4.15
C ASN A 256 -16.01 -5.22 -4.34
N ALA A 257 -15.45 -4.67 -3.28
CA ALA A 257 -14.88 -3.34 -3.23
C ALA A 257 -13.37 -3.42 -2.97
N ASN A 258 -12.69 -2.42 -3.45
CA ASN A 258 -11.26 -2.26 -3.33
C ASN A 258 -10.95 -0.79 -3.11
N ASP A 259 -10.43 -0.45 -1.95
CA ASP A 259 -10.12 0.92 -1.54
C ASP A 259 -8.62 1.12 -1.39
N THR A 260 -8.06 1.99 -2.22
CA THR A 260 -6.65 2.35 -2.15
C THR A 260 -6.49 3.71 -1.48
N THR A 261 -5.78 3.75 -0.36
CA THR A 261 -5.50 4.97 0.40
C THR A 261 -4.00 5.24 0.39
N ILE A 262 -3.61 6.47 0.02
CA ILE A 262 -2.24 6.96 0.20
C ILE A 262 -2.22 7.77 1.50
N ILE A 263 -1.33 7.40 2.40
CA ILE A 263 -1.28 7.95 3.76
C ILE A 263 0.10 8.54 4.01
N PHE A 264 0.12 9.75 4.53
CA PHE A 264 1.31 10.45 5.00
C PHE A 264 1.23 10.60 6.51
N GLY A 265 2.34 10.37 7.21
CA GLY A 265 2.33 10.43 8.66
C GLY A 265 3.66 10.79 9.29
N LEU A 266 3.57 11.13 10.57
CA LEU A 266 4.71 11.27 11.45
C LEU A 266 4.66 10.15 12.48
N THR A 267 5.78 9.47 12.62
CA THR A 267 5.95 8.34 13.53
C THR A 267 6.90 8.73 14.65
N ILE A 268 6.53 8.40 15.88
CA ILE A 268 7.32 8.57 17.09
C ILE A 268 7.63 7.19 17.63
N PHE A 269 8.92 6.90 17.84
CA PHE A 269 9.42 5.66 18.44
C PHE A 269 9.72 5.86 19.92
N THR A 270 9.47 4.84 20.72
CA THR A 270 9.98 4.79 22.10
C THR A 270 11.50 4.67 22.13
N ASN A 271 12.09 5.13 23.21
CA ASN A 271 13.52 4.95 23.44
C ASN A 271 13.85 3.50 23.78
#